data_3509251629cb56d5ced609e2c425b507
#
_entry.id   3509251629cb56d5ced609e2c425b507
#
_cell.length_a   1.000
_cell.length_b   1.000
_cell.length_c   1.000
_cell.angle_alpha   90.00
_cell.angle_beta   90.00
_cell.angle_gamma   90.00
#
_symmetry.space_group_name_H-M   'P 1'
#
loop_
_entity.id
_entity.type
_entity.pdbx_description
1 polymer ?
#
loop_
_entity_poly.entity_id
_entity_poly.type
_entity_poly.pdbx_seq_one_letter_code
_entity_poly.pdbx_strand_id
1 'polypeptide(L)'
;LGRNDLLIRTFPRKYLWSDDEAKGIQLNKDIFVTDDADVSDPHGEFYSEHELYPLLSEYTSSSLNVLVRRVDEKKSKKGAFKSNKWVHPDVIGVQDIGHNWSSLTKDAVSILGGKRAFLWSFEVKKSLVISNVREAYFQTVSNSSWSHYGYLVAASIENNCIDELTVLNAAHGIGVILL
;
A
#
# COMPACT_ATOMS: atom_id res chain seq x y z
N LEU A 1 19.98 -6.88 12.41
CA LEU A 1 18.78 -7.49 11.94
C LEU A 1 18.51 -6.93 10.56
N GLY A 2 19.34 -7.35 9.61
CA GLY A 2 19.36 -6.80 8.29
C GLY A 2 18.38 -7.51 7.39
N ARG A 3 17.26 -6.89 7.07
CA ARG A 3 16.50 -7.23 5.88
C ARG A 3 16.23 -5.96 5.11
N ASN A 4 17.11 -5.72 4.15
CA ASN A 4 17.03 -4.63 3.19
C ASN A 4 16.22 -5.03 1.95
N ASP A 5 15.26 -5.94 2.10
CA ASP A 5 14.47 -6.36 0.97
C ASP A 5 13.27 -5.44 0.81
N LEU A 6 13.28 -4.65 -0.24
CA LEU A 6 12.09 -3.94 -0.68
C LEU A 6 11.03 -4.99 -0.94
N LEU A 7 9.96 -4.89 -0.18
CA LEU A 7 8.77 -5.67 -0.44
C LEU A 7 7.90 -4.91 -1.42
N ILE A 8 8.36 -4.83 -2.66
CA ILE A 8 7.45 -4.58 -3.77
C ILE A 8 6.60 -5.82 -3.84
N ARG A 9 5.34 -5.65 -3.60
CA ARG A 9 4.42 -6.76 -3.63
C ARG A 9 3.44 -6.55 -4.75
N THR A 10 3.42 -7.51 -5.61
CA THR A 10 2.21 -7.87 -6.33
C THR A 10 1.19 -8.51 -5.38
N PHE A 11 1.55 -8.71 -4.11
CA PHE A 11 0.68 -9.26 -3.07
C PHE A 11 1.02 -8.61 -1.73
N PRO A 12 0.01 -8.25 -0.92
CA PRO A 12 0.24 -7.59 0.35
C PRO A 12 0.94 -8.50 1.35
N ARG A 13 1.64 -7.87 2.23
CA ARG A 13 2.18 -8.53 3.40
C ARG A 13 1.07 -9.26 4.15
N LYS A 14 1.02 -10.58 4.03
CA LYS A 14 0.66 -11.40 5.15
C LYS A 14 1.84 -11.36 6.11
N TYR A 15 1.69 -10.54 7.16
CA TYR A 15 2.48 -10.60 8.39
C TYR A 15 3.98 -10.96 8.26
N LEU A 16 4.84 -9.97 8.35
CA LEU A 16 6.25 -10.16 8.70
C LEU A 16 6.41 -10.09 10.22
N TRP A 17 5.82 -11.04 10.94
CA TRP A 17 5.98 -11.11 12.39
C TRP A 17 6.49 -12.46 12.88
N SER A 18 6.67 -13.45 12.01
CA SER A 18 7.39 -14.67 12.34
C SER A 18 8.54 -14.90 11.37
N ASP A 19 9.71 -15.22 11.92
CA ASP A 19 10.91 -15.56 11.12
C ASP A 19 10.71 -16.82 10.26
N ASP A 20 9.73 -17.65 10.57
CA ASP A 20 9.46 -18.89 9.86
C ASP A 20 8.59 -18.67 8.61
N GLU A 21 7.70 -17.69 8.60
CA GLU A 21 6.91 -17.34 7.40
C GLU A 21 7.73 -16.56 6.36
N ALA A 22 8.78 -15.88 6.79
CA ALA A 22 9.66 -15.14 5.89
C ALA A 22 10.52 -16.06 4.98
N LYS A 23 10.70 -17.32 5.33
CA LYS A 23 11.45 -18.31 4.54
C LYS A 23 10.68 -18.82 3.32
N GLY A 24 9.35 -18.65 3.29
CA GLY A 24 8.50 -19.09 2.18
C GLY A 24 8.25 -18.04 1.10
N ILE A 25 8.65 -16.79 1.34
CA ILE A 25 8.47 -15.70 0.38
C ILE A 25 9.83 -15.40 -0.23
N GLN A 26 10.31 -16.25 -1.12
CA GLN A 26 11.25 -15.82 -2.13
C GLN A 26 10.53 -14.77 -2.97
N LEU A 27 11.03 -13.52 -2.90
CA LEU A 27 10.79 -12.57 -3.98
C LEU A 27 11.18 -13.28 -5.25
N ASN A 28 10.21 -13.50 -6.11
CA ASN A 28 10.50 -14.00 -7.43
C ASN A 28 11.23 -12.86 -8.14
N LYS A 29 12.57 -12.83 -8.02
CA LYS A 29 13.43 -11.92 -8.77
C LYS A 29 13.21 -12.06 -10.27
N ASP A 30 12.65 -13.19 -10.69
CA ASP A 30 12.36 -13.49 -12.07
C ASP A 30 11.24 -12.63 -12.67
N ILE A 31 10.47 -11.89 -11.86
CA ILE A 31 9.50 -10.91 -12.37
C ILE A 31 10.17 -9.58 -12.72
N PHE A 32 11.39 -9.33 -12.20
CA PHE A 32 12.11 -8.07 -12.40
C PHE A 32 13.44 -8.24 -13.16
N VAL A 33 13.83 -9.46 -13.50
CA VAL A 33 15.00 -9.71 -14.34
C VAL A 33 14.53 -10.23 -15.69
N THR A 34 14.00 -9.35 -16.49
CA THR A 34 14.19 -9.44 -17.94
C THR A 34 15.28 -8.46 -18.30
N ASP A 35 16.39 -9.01 -18.77
CA ASP A 35 17.48 -8.26 -19.37
C ASP A 35 16.93 -7.16 -20.29
N ASP A 36 17.39 -5.92 -20.07
CA ASP A 36 17.35 -4.77 -20.99
C ASP A 36 16.04 -4.48 -21.77
N ALA A 37 14.90 -4.94 -21.33
CA ALA A 37 13.65 -4.47 -21.87
C ALA A 37 13.16 -3.31 -20.98
N ASP A 38 13.07 -2.11 -21.56
CA ASP A 38 12.11 -1.10 -21.12
C ASP A 38 10.85 -1.83 -20.65
N VAL A 39 10.47 -1.66 -19.38
CA VAL A 39 9.16 -2.08 -18.90
C VAL A 39 8.17 -1.08 -19.50
N SER A 40 8.05 -1.12 -20.81
CA SER A 40 6.93 -0.63 -21.54
C SER A 40 5.79 -1.55 -21.16
N ASP A 41 4.73 -0.97 -20.58
CA ASP A 41 3.45 -1.60 -20.35
C ASP A 41 3.14 -2.61 -21.48
N PRO A 42 3.10 -3.93 -21.23
CA PRO A 42 2.91 -4.92 -22.29
C PRO A 42 1.54 -4.81 -22.96
N HIS A 43 0.65 -3.94 -22.46
CA HIS A 43 -0.69 -3.73 -23.00
C HIS A 43 -0.93 -2.32 -23.53
N GLY A 44 0.01 -1.37 -23.41
CA GLY A 44 -0.10 -0.03 -24.01
C GLY A 44 -1.29 0.82 -23.51
N GLU A 45 -2.07 0.35 -22.57
CA GLU A 45 -3.20 1.05 -21.98
C GLU A 45 -2.73 1.84 -20.76
N PHE A 46 -2.62 3.13 -20.96
CA PHE A 46 -2.30 4.06 -19.89
C PHE A 46 -3.52 4.24 -19.01
N TYR A 47 -3.62 3.47 -17.92
CA TYR A 47 -4.62 3.74 -16.90
C TYR A 47 -4.44 5.14 -16.32
N SER A 48 -5.55 5.82 -16.08
CA SER A 48 -5.57 6.98 -15.20
C SER A 48 -5.53 6.49 -13.74
N GLU A 49 -5.13 7.34 -12.79
CA GLU A 49 -5.20 6.97 -11.36
C GLU A 49 -6.62 6.51 -10.95
N HIS A 50 -7.65 7.06 -11.62
CA HIS A 50 -9.03 6.70 -11.37
C HIS A 50 -9.39 5.26 -11.75
N GLU A 51 -8.75 4.72 -12.78
CA GLU A 51 -8.98 3.35 -13.25
C GLU A 51 -8.29 2.31 -12.33
N LEU A 52 -7.31 2.74 -11.54
CA LEU A 52 -6.65 1.88 -10.56
C LEU A 52 -7.51 1.64 -9.30
N TYR A 53 -8.44 2.53 -8.96
CA TYR A 53 -9.24 2.36 -7.75
C TYR A 53 -10.11 1.10 -7.74
N PRO A 54 -10.82 0.74 -8.82
CA PRO A 54 -11.54 -0.54 -8.88
C PRO A 54 -10.62 -1.75 -8.76
N LEU A 55 -9.46 -1.74 -9.42
CA LEU A 55 -8.48 -2.82 -9.36
C LEU A 55 -7.93 -2.98 -7.92
N LEU A 56 -7.58 -1.86 -7.29
CA LEU A 56 -7.16 -1.86 -5.90
C LEU A 56 -8.26 -2.42 -4.97
N SER A 57 -9.52 -2.04 -5.22
CA SER A 57 -10.65 -2.53 -4.41
C SER A 57 -10.85 -4.02 -4.55
N GLU A 58 -10.77 -4.55 -5.76
CA GLU A 58 -10.87 -5.98 -6.03
C GLU A 58 -9.72 -6.73 -5.37
N TYR A 59 -8.51 -6.25 -5.57
CA TYR A 59 -7.31 -6.83 -4.98
C TYR A 59 -7.35 -6.85 -3.45
N THR A 60 -7.66 -5.72 -2.81
CA THR A 60 -7.69 -5.61 -1.34
C THR A 60 -8.80 -6.46 -0.73
N SER A 61 -9.96 -6.54 -1.37
CA SER A 61 -11.07 -7.35 -0.88
C SER A 61 -10.80 -8.85 -1.00
N SER A 62 -10.27 -9.29 -2.15
CA SER A 62 -10.03 -10.71 -2.43
C SER A 62 -8.81 -11.27 -1.69
N SER A 63 -7.73 -10.50 -1.62
CA SER A 63 -6.43 -10.98 -1.13
C SER A 63 -6.13 -10.58 0.31
N LEU A 64 -6.72 -9.49 0.80
CA LEU A 64 -6.42 -8.91 2.11
C LEU A 64 -7.59 -8.94 3.09
N ASN A 65 -8.79 -9.21 2.59
CA ASN A 65 -10.01 -9.01 3.35
C ASN A 65 -10.12 -7.58 3.92
N VAL A 66 -9.74 -6.60 3.09
CA VAL A 66 -9.81 -5.16 3.40
C VAL A 66 -10.87 -4.52 2.53
N LEU A 67 -11.85 -3.91 3.16
CA LEU A 67 -12.85 -3.09 2.47
C LEU A 67 -12.29 -1.69 2.30
N VAL A 68 -12.22 -1.21 1.07
CA VAL A 68 -11.66 0.09 0.75
C VAL A 68 -12.69 1.08 0.25
N ARG A 69 -12.40 2.36 0.47
CA ARG A 69 -13.21 3.46 -0.04
C ARG A 69 -12.32 4.62 -0.45
N ARG A 70 -12.61 5.18 -1.63
CA ARG A 70 -11.97 6.40 -2.10
C ARG A 70 -12.34 7.59 -1.20
N VAL A 71 -11.37 8.43 -0.92
CA VAL A 71 -11.56 9.69 -0.22
C VAL A 71 -12.03 10.75 -1.22
N ASP A 72 -13.14 11.42 -0.92
CA ASP A 72 -13.67 12.50 -1.75
C ASP A 72 -13.06 13.85 -1.28
N GLU A 73 -11.96 14.22 -1.90
CA GLU A 73 -11.24 15.47 -1.61
C GLU A 73 -12.09 16.72 -1.79
N LYS A 74 -13.13 16.65 -2.65
CA LYS A 74 -14.00 17.80 -2.93
C LYS A 74 -14.87 18.19 -1.72
N LYS A 75 -15.07 17.23 -0.79
CA LYS A 75 -15.80 17.47 0.46
C LYS A 75 -14.91 18.04 1.58
N SER A 76 -13.60 18.01 1.40
CA SER A 76 -12.68 18.66 2.32
C SER A 76 -12.83 20.17 2.23
N LYS A 77 -13.02 20.86 3.36
CA LYS A 77 -13.06 22.32 3.37
C LYS A 77 -11.73 22.84 2.83
N LYS A 78 -11.77 23.53 1.69
CA LYS A 78 -10.61 24.19 1.12
C LYS A 78 -10.17 25.28 2.07
N GLY A 79 -9.22 24.99 2.95
CA GLY A 79 -8.49 26.01 3.67
C GLY A 79 -7.69 26.89 2.69
N ALA A 80 -7.26 28.06 3.13
CA ALA A 80 -6.53 29.05 2.32
C ALA A 80 -5.19 28.51 1.73
N PHE A 81 -4.75 27.34 2.16
CA PHE A 81 -3.55 26.68 1.66
C PHE A 81 -3.91 25.60 0.63
N LYS A 82 -3.40 25.73 -0.58
CA LYS A 82 -3.53 24.77 -1.69
C LYS A 82 -2.85 23.40 -1.44
N SER A 83 -2.41 23.08 -0.23
CA SER A 83 -1.52 21.97 0.08
C SER A 83 -2.23 20.74 0.66
N ASN A 84 -3.47 20.44 0.25
CA ASN A 84 -4.20 19.28 0.77
C ASN A 84 -3.65 17.92 0.29
N LYS A 85 -2.69 17.90 -0.65
CA LYS A 85 -2.05 16.67 -1.13
C LYS A 85 -1.38 15.83 -0.02
N TRP A 86 -1.00 16.48 1.09
CA TRP A 86 -0.24 15.87 2.18
C TRP A 86 -1.10 15.53 3.40
N VAL A 87 -2.42 15.65 3.28
CA VAL A 87 -3.34 15.55 4.44
C VAL A 87 -4.24 14.33 4.36
N HIS A 88 -4.55 13.87 3.14
CA HIS A 88 -5.50 12.78 2.92
C HIS A 88 -4.96 11.78 1.90
N PRO A 89 -5.03 10.46 2.19
CA PRO A 89 -4.74 9.44 1.20
C PRO A 89 -5.84 9.40 0.13
N ASP A 90 -5.54 8.85 -1.02
CA ASP A 90 -6.52 8.66 -2.09
C ASP A 90 -7.61 7.64 -1.70
N VAL A 91 -7.19 6.58 -0.99
CA VAL A 91 -8.06 5.49 -0.58
C VAL A 91 -7.80 5.12 0.87
N ILE A 92 -8.86 4.87 1.62
CA ILE A 92 -8.81 4.31 2.97
C ILE A 92 -9.39 2.91 2.99
N GLY A 93 -8.86 2.07 3.88
CA GLY A 93 -9.34 0.71 4.05
C GLY A 93 -9.61 0.35 5.50
N VAL A 94 -10.53 -0.57 5.71
CA VAL A 94 -10.83 -1.16 7.01
C VAL A 94 -10.79 -2.68 6.88
N GLN A 95 -10.05 -3.30 7.76
CA GLN A 95 -9.98 -4.74 7.90
C GLN A 95 -10.59 -5.14 9.24
N ASP A 96 -11.70 -5.88 9.23
CA ASP A 96 -12.28 -6.46 10.45
C ASP A 96 -11.56 -7.78 10.77
N ILE A 97 -10.68 -7.76 11.76
CA ILE A 97 -9.97 -8.94 12.22
C ILE A 97 -10.81 -9.84 13.12
N GLY A 98 -11.90 -9.30 13.64
CA GLY A 98 -12.80 -10.00 14.58
C GLY A 98 -14.01 -10.64 13.93
N HIS A 99 -14.12 -10.62 12.60
CA HIS A 99 -15.34 -11.04 11.92
C HIS A 99 -15.68 -12.52 12.24
N ASN A 100 -14.68 -13.41 12.32
CA ASN A 100 -14.85 -14.84 12.63
C ASN A 100 -14.79 -15.17 14.13
N TRP A 101 -14.65 -14.17 15.01
CA TRP A 101 -14.60 -14.41 16.44
C TRP A 101 -15.97 -14.76 17.01
N SER A 102 -16.01 -15.63 18.02
CA SER A 102 -17.22 -15.89 18.79
C SER A 102 -17.70 -14.60 19.49
N SER A 103 -18.99 -14.57 19.84
CA SER A 103 -19.53 -13.44 20.62
C SER A 103 -18.73 -13.22 21.90
N LEU A 104 -18.45 -14.30 22.64
CA LEU A 104 -17.66 -14.24 23.88
C LEU A 104 -16.28 -13.62 23.66
N THR A 105 -15.58 -13.98 22.56
CA THR A 105 -14.29 -13.42 22.23
C THR A 105 -14.41 -11.92 21.90
N LYS A 106 -15.45 -11.54 21.13
CA LYS A 106 -15.71 -10.14 20.80
C LYS A 106 -15.97 -9.30 22.04
N ASP A 107 -16.75 -9.83 22.97
CA ASP A 107 -17.07 -9.16 24.23
C ASP A 107 -15.82 -9.04 25.12
N ALA A 108 -15.05 -10.09 25.26
CA ALA A 108 -13.79 -10.08 26.02
C ALA A 108 -12.79 -9.05 25.47
N VAL A 109 -12.59 -9.04 24.14
CA VAL A 109 -11.71 -8.07 23.48
C VAL A 109 -12.21 -6.64 23.67
N SER A 110 -13.51 -6.42 23.59
CA SER A 110 -14.13 -5.11 23.82
C SER A 110 -13.90 -4.61 25.26
N ILE A 111 -14.12 -5.49 26.25
CA ILE A 111 -13.93 -5.16 27.68
C ILE A 111 -12.46 -4.85 27.98
N LEU A 112 -11.53 -5.59 27.37
CA LEU A 112 -10.10 -5.41 27.55
C LEU A 112 -9.50 -4.24 26.75
N GLY A 113 -10.34 -3.51 25.99
CA GLY A 113 -9.87 -2.40 25.13
C GLY A 113 -9.06 -2.85 23.93
N GLY A 114 -9.20 -4.11 23.52
CA GLY A 114 -8.50 -4.65 22.35
C GLY A 114 -9.03 -4.10 21.02
N LYS A 115 -8.20 -4.17 20.00
CA LYS A 115 -8.56 -3.72 18.65
C LYS A 115 -9.29 -4.83 17.90
N ARG A 116 -10.30 -4.44 17.11
CA ARG A 116 -11.06 -5.35 16.25
C ARG A 116 -10.91 -5.02 14.76
N ALA A 117 -10.31 -3.89 14.48
CA ALA A 117 -10.11 -3.46 13.10
C ALA A 117 -8.73 -2.84 12.91
N PHE A 118 -8.19 -3.01 11.72
CA PHE A 118 -7.04 -2.25 11.25
C PHE A 118 -7.47 -1.24 10.20
N LEU A 119 -6.85 -0.06 10.26
CA LEU A 119 -7.02 1.01 9.28
C LEU A 119 -5.87 0.96 8.30
N TRP A 120 -6.19 1.12 7.04
CA TRP A 120 -5.26 1.11 5.92
C TRP A 120 -5.36 2.44 5.17
N SER A 121 -4.25 2.91 4.66
CA SER A 121 -4.19 4.08 3.78
C SER A 121 -3.42 3.73 2.52
N PHE A 122 -3.91 4.20 1.39
CA PHE A 122 -3.31 3.95 0.08
C PHE A 122 -3.18 5.27 -0.66
N GLU A 123 -1.98 5.55 -1.13
CA GLU A 123 -1.68 6.59 -2.10
C GLU A 123 -1.52 5.94 -3.44
N VAL A 124 -2.22 6.44 -4.47
CA VAL A 124 -2.28 5.81 -5.79
C VAL A 124 -1.60 6.71 -6.82
N LYS A 125 -0.68 6.14 -7.58
CA LYS A 125 0.03 6.81 -8.67
C LYS A 125 -0.07 5.96 -9.93
N LYS A 126 -0.16 6.63 -11.08
CA LYS A 126 -0.12 5.94 -12.36
C LYS A 126 1.22 5.25 -12.57
N SER A 127 2.32 5.98 -12.36
CA SER A 127 3.67 5.48 -12.53
C SER A 127 4.62 6.07 -11.49
N LEU A 128 5.60 5.28 -11.07
CA LEU A 128 6.71 5.71 -10.26
C LEU A 128 7.96 5.78 -11.12
N VAL A 129 8.47 6.99 -11.26
CA VAL A 129 9.69 7.32 -11.99
C VAL A 129 10.65 8.04 -11.04
N ILE A 130 11.93 8.12 -11.38
CA ILE A 130 12.95 8.70 -10.50
C ILE A 130 12.63 10.16 -10.09
N SER A 131 11.92 10.89 -10.92
CA SER A 131 11.57 12.29 -10.65
C SER A 131 10.42 12.46 -9.66
N ASN A 132 9.57 11.43 -9.43
CA ASN A 132 8.39 11.54 -8.56
C ASN A 132 8.39 10.55 -7.39
N VAL A 133 9.23 9.52 -7.40
CA VAL A 133 9.19 8.42 -6.43
C VAL A 133 9.31 8.90 -4.99
N ARG A 134 10.21 9.84 -4.71
CA ARG A 134 10.38 10.41 -3.35
C ARG A 134 9.15 11.19 -2.91
N GLU A 135 8.64 12.06 -3.78
CA GLU A 135 7.45 12.86 -3.46
C GLU A 135 6.27 11.95 -3.16
N ALA A 136 5.98 10.99 -4.04
CA ALA A 136 4.90 10.02 -3.86
C ALA A 136 5.06 9.20 -2.58
N TYR A 137 6.29 8.77 -2.29
CA TYR A 137 6.58 8.00 -1.08
C TYR A 137 6.35 8.81 0.19
N PHE A 138 6.89 10.02 0.29
CA PHE A 138 6.71 10.87 1.47
C PHE A 138 5.28 11.39 1.62
N GLN A 139 4.55 11.56 0.52
CA GLN A 139 3.11 11.79 0.55
C GLN A 139 2.40 10.62 1.23
N THR A 140 2.76 9.38 0.88
CA THR A 140 2.22 8.19 1.53
C THR A 140 2.58 8.12 3.01
N VAL A 141 3.82 8.44 3.39
CA VAL A 141 4.25 8.51 4.80
C VAL A 141 3.38 9.49 5.57
N SER A 142 3.20 10.72 5.04
CA SER A 142 2.38 11.74 5.68
C SER A 142 0.92 11.30 5.82
N ASN A 143 0.35 10.77 4.73
CA ASN A 143 -1.04 10.37 4.67
C ASN A 143 -1.37 9.09 5.48
N SER A 144 -0.35 8.32 5.87
CA SER A 144 -0.49 7.09 6.65
C SER A 144 -0.32 7.27 8.15
N SER A 145 -0.01 8.47 8.63
CA SER A 145 0.34 8.73 10.04
C SER A 145 -0.73 8.30 11.06
N TRP A 146 -1.98 8.23 10.66
CA TRP A 146 -3.14 7.83 11.48
C TRP A 146 -3.58 6.38 11.24
N SER A 147 -3.07 5.72 10.20
CA SER A 147 -3.43 4.34 9.85
C SER A 147 -2.46 3.33 10.46
N HIS A 148 -2.86 2.07 10.51
CA HIS A 148 -1.99 0.99 10.96
C HIS A 148 -1.05 0.52 9.84
N TYR A 149 -1.52 0.65 8.59
CA TYR A 149 -0.78 0.25 7.39
C TYR A 149 -0.88 1.33 6.33
N GLY A 150 0.25 1.71 5.75
CA GLY A 150 0.34 2.65 4.64
C GLY A 150 0.95 1.97 3.41
N TYR A 151 0.37 2.22 2.25
CA TYR A 151 0.82 1.65 0.98
C TYR A 151 0.86 2.69 -0.13
N LEU A 152 1.96 2.68 -0.88
CA LEU A 152 2.08 3.34 -2.16
C LEU A 152 1.68 2.33 -3.26
N VAL A 153 0.73 2.71 -4.09
CA VAL A 153 0.16 1.85 -5.15
C VAL A 153 0.50 2.46 -6.51
N ALA A 154 0.97 1.65 -7.44
CA ALA A 154 1.28 2.10 -8.79
C ALA A 154 0.90 1.06 -9.84
N ALA A 155 0.60 1.51 -11.08
CA ALA A 155 0.42 0.63 -12.22
C ALA A 155 1.76 0.29 -12.89
N SER A 156 2.78 1.13 -12.72
CA SER A 156 4.13 0.85 -13.21
C SER A 156 5.19 1.47 -12.30
N ILE A 157 6.35 0.83 -12.23
CA ILE A 157 7.50 1.29 -11.45
C ILE A 157 8.74 1.12 -12.33
N GLU A 158 9.46 2.20 -12.59
CA GLU A 158 10.74 2.12 -13.29
C GLU A 158 11.78 1.37 -12.45
N ASN A 159 12.60 0.56 -13.10
CA ASN A 159 13.63 -0.25 -12.44
C ASN A 159 14.60 0.58 -11.60
N ASN A 160 14.95 1.79 -12.06
CA ASN A 160 15.83 2.72 -11.35
C ASN A 160 15.23 3.28 -10.04
N CYS A 161 13.92 3.08 -9.80
CA CYS A 161 13.26 3.47 -8.56
C CYS A 161 13.35 2.40 -7.45
N ILE A 162 13.72 1.15 -7.80
CA ILE A 162 13.65 0.01 -6.88
C ILE A 162 14.57 0.21 -5.68
N ASP A 163 15.81 0.61 -5.93
CA ASP A 163 16.81 0.83 -4.86
C ASP A 163 16.36 1.95 -3.92
N GLU A 164 15.83 3.03 -4.47
CA GLU A 164 15.29 4.15 -3.70
C GLU A 164 14.11 3.71 -2.82
N LEU A 165 13.15 2.98 -3.41
CA LEU A 165 12.01 2.45 -2.68
C LEU A 165 12.43 1.47 -1.58
N THR A 166 13.48 0.67 -1.83
CA THR A 166 14.04 -0.25 -0.83
C THR A 166 14.55 0.49 0.40
N VAL A 167 15.34 1.53 0.19
CA VAL A 167 15.90 2.36 1.26
C VAL A 167 14.79 3.07 2.03
N LEU A 168 13.84 3.66 1.32
CA LEU A 168 12.71 4.37 1.93
C LEU A 168 11.79 3.43 2.73
N ASN A 169 11.52 2.23 2.20
CA ASN A 169 10.73 1.23 2.91
C ASN A 169 11.40 0.78 4.22
N ALA A 170 12.70 0.53 4.18
CA ALA A 170 13.47 0.16 5.38
C ALA A 170 13.39 1.25 6.46
N ALA A 171 13.39 2.52 6.05
CA ALA A 171 13.35 3.66 6.97
C ALA A 171 11.95 3.95 7.53
N HIS A 172 10.90 3.81 6.73
CA HIS A 172 9.55 4.32 7.07
C HIS A 172 8.46 3.24 7.14
N GLY A 173 8.71 2.04 6.63
CA GLY A 173 7.78 0.91 6.71
C GLY A 173 6.54 1.02 5.83
N ILE A 174 6.55 1.90 4.81
CA ILE A 174 5.46 2.00 3.83
C ILE A 174 5.58 0.86 2.81
N GLY A 175 4.51 0.09 2.64
CA GLY A 175 4.47 -0.95 1.61
C GLY A 175 4.31 -0.38 0.21
N VAL A 176 4.67 -1.16 -0.80
CA VAL A 176 4.46 -0.81 -2.22
C VAL A 176 3.67 -1.92 -2.89
N ILE A 177 2.64 -1.55 -3.65
CA ILE A 177 1.79 -2.47 -4.43
C ILE A 177 1.91 -2.06 -5.89
N LEU A 178 2.22 -3.03 -6.74
CA LEU A 178 2.12 -2.91 -8.19
C LEU A 178 0.85 -3.66 -8.64
N LEU A 179 -0.03 -2.94 -9.35
CA LEU A 179 -1.30 -3.45 -9.87
C LEU A 179 -1.17 -3.80 -11.36
#